data_14262da41cd512dabc5e6e391069a218
#
_entry.id   14262da41cd512dabc5e6e391069a218
#
_cell.length_a   1.000
_cell.length_b   1.000
_cell.length_c   1.000
_cell.angle_alpha   90.00
_cell.angle_beta   90.00
_cell.angle_gamma   90.00
#
_symmetry.space_group_name_H-M   'P 1'
#
loop_
_entity.id
_entity.type
_entity.pdbx_description
1 polymer ?
#
loop_
_entity_poly.entity_id
_entity_poly.type
_entity_poly.pdbx_seq_one_letter_code
_entity_poly.pdbx_strand_id
1 'polypeptide(L)'
;MEKEYNVFDETAIEVVNHWVAKYFPICKSGNSAVGVMRDEHLIVVYSDYDELFSLWVDCEGLIEYSKGDSSYINNAAMNIAMALEDYVTVEYAYDEE
;
A
#
# COMPACT_ATOMS: atom_id res chain seq x y z
N MET A 1 -17.61 23.08 -6.26
CA MET A 1 -17.56 22.04 -7.31
C MET A 1 -17.12 20.73 -6.71
N GLU A 2 -17.84 19.67 -7.00
CA GLU A 2 -17.52 18.34 -6.50
C GLU A 2 -16.39 17.73 -7.34
N LYS A 3 -15.40 17.15 -6.66
CA LYS A 3 -14.25 16.55 -7.30
C LYS A 3 -14.13 15.09 -6.87
N GLU A 4 -13.98 14.21 -7.84
CA GLU A 4 -13.76 12.78 -7.58
C GLU A 4 -12.28 12.48 -7.39
N TYR A 5 -11.98 11.60 -6.45
CA TYR A 5 -10.62 11.09 -6.29
C TYR A 5 -10.67 9.65 -5.82
N ASN A 6 -9.64 8.90 -6.17
CA ASN A 6 -9.55 7.49 -5.83
C ASN A 6 -8.71 7.32 -4.57
N VAL A 7 -9.20 6.51 -3.64
CA VAL A 7 -8.52 6.20 -2.38
C VAL A 7 -8.55 4.71 -2.13
N PHE A 8 -7.67 4.24 -1.25
CA PHE A 8 -7.75 2.86 -0.78
C PHE A 8 -8.93 2.71 0.18
N ASP A 9 -9.67 1.61 0.02
CA ASP A 9 -10.72 1.21 0.95
C ASP A 9 -10.12 0.98 2.34
N GLU A 10 -10.93 1.12 3.38
CA GLU A 10 -10.50 0.85 4.75
C GLU A 10 -9.99 -0.57 4.94
N THR A 11 -10.56 -1.53 4.21
CA THR A 11 -10.10 -2.92 4.27
C THR A 11 -8.79 -3.17 3.54
N ALA A 12 -8.32 -2.23 2.73
CA ALA A 12 -7.07 -2.39 2.00
C ALA A 12 -5.88 -2.60 2.95
N ILE A 13 -5.88 -1.92 4.10
CA ILE A 13 -4.79 -2.07 5.06
C ILE A 13 -4.72 -3.50 5.62
N GLU A 14 -5.87 -4.14 5.81
CA GLU A 14 -5.91 -5.52 6.28
C GLU A 14 -5.36 -6.48 5.23
N VAL A 15 -5.65 -6.23 3.95
CA VAL A 15 -5.13 -7.02 2.84
C VAL A 15 -3.61 -6.87 2.78
N VAL A 16 -3.11 -5.64 2.89
CA VAL A 16 -1.66 -5.40 2.86
C VAL A 16 -0.97 -6.10 4.04
N ASN A 17 -1.54 -5.99 5.24
CA ASN A 17 -0.98 -6.65 6.42
C ASN A 17 -0.93 -8.17 6.26
N HIS A 18 -1.96 -8.75 5.67
CA HIS A 18 -1.99 -10.19 5.40
C HIS A 18 -0.85 -10.62 4.47
N TRP A 19 -0.66 -9.90 3.37
CA TRP A 19 0.39 -10.21 2.41
C TRP A 19 1.78 -9.91 2.95
N VAL A 20 1.92 -8.82 3.71
CA VAL A 20 3.20 -8.48 4.34
C VAL A 20 3.63 -9.55 5.32
N ALA A 21 2.69 -10.06 6.14
CA ALA A 21 3.00 -11.15 7.07
C ALA A 21 3.44 -12.42 6.34
N LYS A 22 2.93 -12.64 5.15
CA LYS A 22 3.28 -13.81 4.33
C LYS A 22 4.65 -13.66 3.67
N TYR A 23 4.95 -12.49 3.13
CA TYR A 23 6.22 -12.24 2.43
C TYR A 23 7.36 -11.91 3.39
N PHE A 24 7.06 -11.27 4.51
CA PHE A 24 8.05 -10.80 5.46
C PHE A 24 7.68 -11.27 6.87
N PRO A 25 7.76 -12.59 7.12
CA PRO A 25 7.39 -13.12 8.44
C PRO A 25 8.33 -12.57 9.50
N ILE A 26 7.77 -12.29 10.68
CA ILE A 26 8.55 -11.83 11.82
C ILE A 26 9.52 -12.93 12.21
N CYS A 27 10.82 -12.61 12.21
CA CYS A 27 11.84 -13.55 12.57
C CYS A 27 11.90 -13.69 14.08
N LYS A 28 11.88 -14.93 14.58
CA LYS A 28 11.92 -15.23 16.02
C LYS A 28 13.22 -14.78 16.68
N SER A 29 14.23 -14.44 15.91
CA SER A 29 15.53 -14.01 16.45
C SER A 29 15.61 -12.52 16.78
N GLY A 30 14.49 -11.83 16.85
CA GLY A 30 14.44 -10.44 17.28
C GLY A 30 14.69 -9.41 16.19
N ASN A 31 14.61 -9.80 14.92
CA ASN A 31 14.67 -8.85 13.83
C ASN A 31 13.40 -8.00 13.78
N SER A 32 13.56 -6.80 13.27
CA SER A 32 12.51 -5.83 13.19
C SER A 32 11.30 -6.32 12.41
N ALA A 33 10.14 -6.04 12.93
CA ALA A 33 8.90 -6.29 12.25
C ALA A 33 8.76 -5.32 11.06
N VAL A 34 8.12 -5.78 10.01
CA VAL A 34 7.74 -4.92 8.91
C VAL A 34 6.45 -4.20 9.28
N GLY A 35 6.45 -2.88 9.19
CA GLY A 35 5.30 -2.05 9.48
C GLY A 35 4.61 -1.57 8.21
N VAL A 36 3.35 -1.20 8.35
CA VAL A 36 2.55 -0.65 7.25
C VAL A 36 1.94 0.66 7.72
N MET A 37 2.15 1.71 6.94
CA MET A 37 1.54 3.01 7.18
C MET A 37 0.60 3.34 6.03
N ARG A 38 -0.59 3.80 6.35
CA ARG A 38 -1.62 4.12 5.37
C ARG A 38 -1.99 5.59 5.42
N ASP A 39 -2.04 6.20 4.26
CA ASP A 39 -2.72 7.46 4.02
C ASP A 39 -3.85 7.19 3.00
N GLU A 40 -4.67 8.18 2.68
CA GLU A 40 -5.84 8.01 1.82
C GLU A 40 -5.53 7.33 0.48
N HIS A 41 -4.45 7.72 -0.15
CA HIS A 41 -4.07 7.19 -1.46
C HIS A 41 -2.66 6.62 -1.50
N LEU A 42 -2.04 6.44 -0.34
CA LEU A 42 -0.67 5.96 -0.24
C LEU A 42 -0.55 4.94 0.87
N ILE A 43 0.12 3.82 0.58
CA ILE A 43 0.47 2.81 1.57
C ILE A 43 1.98 2.63 1.50
N VAL A 44 2.65 2.74 2.64
CA VAL A 44 4.09 2.55 2.74
C VAL A 44 4.37 1.31 3.58
N VAL A 45 5.18 0.42 3.05
CA VAL A 45 5.67 -0.76 3.76
C VAL A 45 7.13 -0.52 4.11
N TYR A 46 7.45 -0.61 5.39
CA TYR A 46 8.78 -0.25 5.88
C TYR A 46 9.28 -1.29 6.89
N SER A 47 10.60 -1.36 7.01
CA SER A 47 11.27 -2.18 8.02
C SER A 47 12.21 -1.26 8.79
N ASP A 48 12.07 -1.21 10.10
CA ASP A 48 12.75 -0.23 10.96
C ASP A 48 12.45 1.19 10.50
N TYR A 49 13.43 1.88 9.95
CA TYR A 49 13.28 3.24 9.44
C TYR A 49 13.39 3.32 7.92
N ASP A 50 13.52 2.16 7.27
CA ASP A 50 13.71 2.10 5.83
C ASP A 50 12.43 1.71 5.11
N GLU A 51 12.06 2.48 4.10
CA GLU A 51 10.95 2.15 3.23
C GLU A 51 11.35 0.97 2.35
N LEU A 52 10.57 -0.10 2.38
CA LEU A 52 10.78 -1.24 1.49
C LEU A 52 10.15 -0.97 0.13
N PHE A 53 8.91 -0.53 0.12
CA PHE A 53 8.20 -0.11 -1.07
C PHE A 53 6.96 0.68 -0.67
N SER A 54 6.40 1.40 -1.65
CA SER A 54 5.15 2.12 -1.46
C SER A 54 4.18 1.78 -2.58
N LEU A 55 2.90 1.95 -2.28
CA LEU A 55 1.79 1.71 -3.21
C LEU A 55 0.92 2.95 -3.21
N TRP A 56 0.44 3.35 -4.36
CA TRP A 56 -0.46 4.50 -4.45
C TRP A 56 -1.50 4.30 -5.54
N VAL A 57 -2.59 5.03 -5.41
CA VAL A 57 -3.67 5.02 -6.40
C VAL A 57 -3.53 6.29 -7.24
N ASP A 58 -3.49 6.13 -8.56
CA ASP A 58 -3.41 7.29 -9.45
C ASP A 58 -4.80 7.86 -9.75
N CYS A 59 -4.85 8.91 -10.57
CA CYS A 59 -6.10 9.59 -10.88
C CYS A 59 -7.08 8.74 -11.69
N GLU A 60 -6.61 7.65 -12.27
CA GLU A 60 -7.45 6.72 -13.03
C GLU A 60 -7.94 5.55 -12.20
N GLY A 61 -7.53 5.48 -10.93
CA GLY A 61 -7.87 4.38 -10.04
C GLY A 61 -6.97 3.17 -10.17
N LEU A 62 -5.87 3.29 -10.87
CA LEU A 62 -4.89 2.22 -11.02
C LEU A 62 -3.90 2.27 -9.87
N ILE A 63 -3.47 1.09 -9.44
CA ILE A 63 -2.52 0.97 -8.35
C ILE A 63 -1.11 0.87 -8.91
N GLU A 64 -0.26 1.77 -8.46
CA GLU A 64 1.15 1.83 -8.82
C GLU A 64 1.99 1.45 -7.60
N TYR A 65 3.23 1.03 -7.83
CA TYR A 65 4.14 0.72 -6.74
C TYR A 65 5.57 1.18 -7.08
N SER A 66 6.31 1.53 -6.03
CA SER A 66 7.72 1.86 -6.19
C SER A 66 8.55 0.58 -6.27
N LYS A 67 9.70 0.68 -6.93
CA LYS A 67 10.64 -0.44 -6.98
C LYS A 67 11.44 -0.53 -5.69
N GLY A 68 11.55 -1.73 -5.15
CA GLY A 68 12.41 -2.00 -4.01
C GLY A 68 13.83 -2.39 -4.43
N ASP A 69 14.67 -2.68 -3.44
CA ASP A 69 16.08 -2.96 -3.65
C ASP A 69 16.37 -4.37 -4.18
N SER A 70 15.39 -5.25 -4.13
CA SER A 70 15.58 -6.63 -4.57
C SER A 70 14.40 -7.12 -5.40
N SER A 71 14.61 -8.16 -6.18
CA SER A 71 13.53 -8.77 -6.94
C SER A 71 12.47 -9.39 -6.03
N TYR A 72 12.85 -9.86 -4.84
CA TYR A 72 11.89 -10.36 -3.86
C TYR A 72 10.93 -9.27 -3.40
N ILE A 73 11.46 -8.11 -3.06
CA ILE A 73 10.65 -6.96 -2.64
C ILE A 73 9.76 -6.49 -3.79
N ASN A 74 10.30 -6.44 -5.01
CA ASN A 74 9.52 -6.04 -6.18
C ASN A 74 8.37 -7.00 -6.47
N ASN A 75 8.60 -8.31 -6.33
CA ASN A 75 7.55 -9.30 -6.51
C ASN A 75 6.47 -9.16 -5.44
N ALA A 76 6.87 -8.91 -4.20
CA ALA A 76 5.91 -8.68 -3.12
C ALA A 76 5.06 -7.45 -3.40
N ALA A 77 5.68 -6.35 -3.81
CA ALA A 77 4.98 -5.10 -4.14
C ALA A 77 3.99 -5.32 -5.29
N MET A 78 4.41 -6.00 -6.34
CA MET A 78 3.56 -6.28 -7.49
C MET A 78 2.34 -7.13 -7.10
N ASN A 79 2.56 -8.20 -6.35
CA ASN A 79 1.47 -9.09 -5.93
C ASN A 79 0.50 -8.40 -5.00
N ILE A 80 1.01 -7.58 -4.10
CA ILE A 80 0.16 -6.80 -3.19
C ILE A 80 -0.65 -5.77 -3.99
N ALA A 81 -0.03 -5.09 -4.95
CA ALA A 81 -0.72 -4.14 -5.80
C ALA A 81 -1.87 -4.81 -6.56
N MET A 82 -1.64 -6.00 -7.11
CA MET A 82 -2.68 -6.77 -7.80
C MET A 82 -3.81 -7.18 -6.86
N ALA A 83 -3.47 -7.54 -5.62
CA ALA A 83 -4.46 -7.92 -4.62
C ALA A 83 -5.33 -6.75 -4.20
N LEU A 84 -4.84 -5.53 -4.32
CA LEU A 84 -5.56 -4.32 -3.92
C LEU A 84 -6.47 -3.75 -5.00
N GLU A 85 -6.49 -4.29 -6.20
CA GLU A 85 -7.29 -3.75 -7.31
C GLU A 85 -8.77 -3.61 -6.96
N ASP A 86 -9.31 -4.54 -6.16
CA ASP A 86 -10.72 -4.52 -5.75
C ASP A 86 -10.97 -3.69 -4.49
N TYR A 87 -9.93 -3.05 -3.95
CA TYR A 87 -9.99 -2.31 -2.69
C TYR A 87 -9.76 -0.81 -2.89
N VAL A 88 -10.11 -0.32 -4.06
CA VAL A 88 -10.05 1.11 -4.39
C VAL A 88 -11.47 1.64 -4.41
N THR A 89 -11.68 2.76 -3.74
CA THR A 89 -12.99 3.41 -3.62
C THR A 89 -12.89 4.82 -4.19
N VAL A 90 -13.97 5.27 -4.80
CA VAL A 90 -14.07 6.66 -5.26
C VAL A 90 -14.72 7.48 -4.16
N GLU A 91 -14.07 8.57 -3.78
CA GLU A 91 -14.62 9.54 -2.84
C GLU A 91 -14.80 10.88 -3.51
N TYR A 92 -15.61 11.73 -2.90
CA TYR A 92 -15.96 13.02 -3.46
C TYR A 92 -15.59 14.11 -2.45
N ALA A 93 -14.97 15.16 -2.93
CA ALA A 93 -14.65 16.32 -2.14
C ALA A 93 -15.18 17.56 -2.82
N TYR A 94 -15.62 18.53 -2.02
CA TYR A 94 -16.04 19.82 -2.54
C TYR A 94 -14.88 20.80 -2.44
N ASP A 95 -14.59 21.48 -3.54
CA ASP A 95 -13.63 22.57 -3.53
C ASP A 95 -14.32 23.78 -2.91
N GLU A 96 -13.83 24.21 -1.76
CA GLU A 96 -14.27 25.45 -1.15
C GLU A 96 -13.46 26.58 -1.73
N GLU A 97 -14.11 27.48 -2.38
CA GLU A 97 -13.47 28.68 -2.88
C GLU A 97 -13.81 29.88 -2.01
#